data_83e39774b5b102cabaeacb794b74c15d
#
_entry.id   83e39774b5b102cabaeacb794b74c15d
#
_cell.length_a   1.000
_cell.length_b   1.000
_cell.length_c   1.000
_cell.angle_alpha   90.00
_cell.angle_beta   90.00
_cell.angle_gamma   90.00
#
_symmetry.space_group_name_H-M   'P 1'
#
loop_
_entity.id
_entity.type
_entity.pdbx_description
1 polymer ?
#
loop_
_entity_poly.entity_id
_entity_poly.type
_entity_poly.pdbx_seq_one_letter_code
_entity_poly.pdbx_strand_id
1 'polypeptide(L)' 'MQLPKYILGDNTDYPDAIFVIHTEFPRFVINLENDEVDWLEEFDNHDQKELESETENYIREATEFYDREVARYNDD' A
#
# COMPACT_ATOMS: atom_id res chain seq x y z
N MET A 1 16.89 -13.31 -2.52
CA MET A 1 16.04 -12.84 -1.41
C MET A 1 14.89 -12.05 -2.00
N GLN A 2 13.68 -12.43 -1.68
CA GLN A 2 12.50 -11.75 -2.21
C GLN A 2 11.97 -10.73 -1.21
N LEU A 3 11.58 -9.56 -1.73
CA LEU A 3 10.91 -8.57 -0.89
C LEU A 3 9.50 -9.04 -0.56
N PRO A 4 8.98 -8.73 0.63
CA PRO A 4 7.57 -8.97 0.90
C PRO A 4 6.71 -8.16 -0.05
N LYS A 5 5.51 -8.65 -0.34
CA LYS A 5 4.58 -7.97 -1.25
C LYS A 5 4.25 -6.56 -0.78
N TYR A 6 4.17 -6.34 0.52
CA TYR A 6 3.92 -5.03 1.12
C TYR A 6 5.00 -4.71 2.13
N ILE A 7 5.42 -3.44 2.18
CA ILE A 7 6.34 -2.93 3.19
C ILE A 7 5.84 -1.59 3.69
N LEU A 8 6.24 -1.24 4.92
CA LEU A 8 5.91 0.07 5.46
C LEU A 8 6.87 1.13 4.92
N GLY A 9 6.31 2.28 4.52
CA GLY A 9 7.12 3.39 4.05
C GLY A 9 7.55 4.32 5.19
N ASP A 10 8.55 5.14 4.90
CA ASP A 10 9.04 6.14 5.86
C ASP A 10 8.06 7.31 5.92
N ASN A 11 7.59 7.64 7.11
CA ASN A 11 6.67 8.74 7.36
C ASN A 11 7.29 9.86 8.19
N THR A 12 8.60 9.98 8.17
CA THR A 12 9.32 10.95 9.00
C THR A 12 8.82 12.38 8.78
N ASP A 13 8.56 12.75 7.52
CA ASP A 13 8.08 14.09 7.17
C ASP A 13 6.57 14.26 7.41
N TYR A 14 5.85 13.17 7.57
CA TYR A 14 4.38 13.17 7.75
C TYR A 14 4.02 12.16 8.83
N PRO A 15 4.25 12.51 10.11
CA PRO A 15 4.12 11.51 11.21
C PRO A 15 2.73 10.90 11.34
N ASP A 16 1.69 11.61 10.88
CA ASP A 16 0.31 11.10 10.94
C ASP A 16 -0.03 10.19 9.77
N ALA A 17 0.82 10.13 8.75
CA ALA A 17 0.58 9.30 7.57
C ALA A 17 1.01 7.86 7.83
N ILE A 18 0.31 6.93 7.18
CA ILE A 18 0.63 5.51 7.25
C ILE A 18 0.85 5.04 5.81
N PHE A 19 2.12 5.02 5.40
CA PHE A 19 2.47 4.63 4.03
C PHE A 19 2.74 3.14 3.95
N VAL A 20 2.05 2.47 3.03
CA VAL A 20 2.28 1.07 2.69
C VAL A 20 2.66 1.00 1.22
N ILE A 21 3.76 0.33 0.92
CA ILE A 21 4.29 0.22 -0.44
C ILE A 21 4.02 -1.19 -0.97
N HIS A 22 3.39 -1.25 -2.14
CA HIS A 22 3.21 -2.50 -2.87
C HIS A 22 4.42 -2.70 -3.76
N THR A 23 5.19 -3.75 -3.53
CA THR A 23 6.50 -3.93 -4.16
C THR A 23 6.46 -4.69 -5.48
N GLU A 24 5.31 -5.32 -5.80
CA GLU A 24 5.11 -6.06 -7.03
C GLU A 24 4.25 -5.26 -8.00
N PHE A 25 4.25 -5.64 -9.28
CA PHE A 25 3.41 -4.96 -10.27
C PHE A 25 1.90 -5.16 -9.95
N PRO A 26 1.06 -4.13 -10.01
CA PRO A 26 1.43 -2.72 -10.19
C PRO A 26 1.98 -2.12 -8.88
N ARG A 27 3.12 -1.45 -8.96
CA ARG A 27 3.72 -0.84 -7.78
C ARG A 27 3.00 0.46 -7.44
N PHE A 28 2.74 0.66 -6.16
CA PHE A 28 2.07 1.87 -5.68
C PHE A 28 2.40 2.10 -4.21
N VAL A 29 2.16 3.32 -3.77
CA VAL A 29 2.21 3.68 -2.35
C VAL A 29 0.80 4.10 -1.95
N ILE A 30 0.30 3.52 -0.86
CA ILE A 30 -0.99 3.92 -0.32
C ILE A 30 -0.80 4.58 1.04
N ASN A 31 -1.52 5.67 1.27
CA ASN A 31 -1.60 6.31 2.57
C ASN A 31 -2.91 5.86 3.24
N LEU A 32 -2.79 4.99 4.23
CA LEU A 32 -3.96 4.42 4.89
C LEU A 32 -4.72 5.43 5.76
N GLU A 33 -4.11 6.57 6.07
CA GLU A 33 -4.81 7.61 6.82
C GLU A 33 -5.99 8.18 6.02
N ASN A 34 -5.82 8.32 4.70
CA ASN A 34 -6.83 8.92 3.84
C ASN A 34 -7.19 8.07 2.63
N ASP A 35 -6.67 6.84 2.56
CA ASP A 35 -6.89 5.88 1.47
C ASP A 35 -6.44 6.38 0.10
N GLU A 36 -5.51 7.35 0.06
CA GLU A 36 -4.95 7.82 -1.20
C GLU A 36 -3.93 6.83 -1.74
N VAL A 37 -4.03 6.53 -3.03
CA VAL A 37 -3.12 5.62 -3.73
C VAL A 37 -2.31 6.41 -4.75
N ASP A 38 -0.99 6.26 -4.70
CA ASP A 38 -0.07 6.92 -5.60
C ASP A 38 0.61 5.83 -6.45
N TRP A 39 0.22 5.77 -7.72
CA TRP A 39 0.74 4.75 -8.62
C TRP A 39 2.15 5.12 -9.07
N LEU A 40 3.08 4.17 -8.95
CA LEU A 40 4.47 4.37 -9.31
C LEU A 40 4.77 4.01 -10.76
N GLU A 41 3.78 3.51 -11.49
CA GLU A 41 3.92 3.09 -12.88
C GLU A 41 2.88 3.77 -13.74
N GLU A 42 3.22 3.97 -15.01
CA GLU A 42 2.28 4.53 -15.98
C GLU A 42 1.45 3.40 -16.60
N PHE A 43 0.16 3.66 -16.78
CA PHE A 43 -0.76 2.71 -17.36
C PHE A 43 -1.52 3.37 -18.51
N ASP A 44 -1.88 2.59 -19.52
CA ASP A 44 -2.79 3.12 -20.52
C ASP A 44 -4.24 3.15 -19.99
N ASN A 45 -5.16 3.75 -20.75
CA ASN A 45 -6.53 3.94 -20.27
C ASN A 45 -7.24 2.62 -19.96
N HIS A 46 -6.92 1.58 -20.70
CA HIS A 46 -7.54 0.27 -20.48
C HIS A 46 -7.08 -0.35 -19.16
N ASP A 47 -5.78 -0.30 -18.92
CA ASP A 47 -5.21 -0.84 -17.70
C ASP A 47 -5.67 -0.05 -16.48
N GLN A 48 -5.80 1.28 -16.61
CA GLN A 48 -6.28 2.11 -15.51
C GLN A 48 -7.67 1.69 -15.04
N LYS A 49 -8.55 1.36 -15.95
CA LYS A 49 -9.90 0.93 -15.57
C LYS A 49 -9.88 -0.38 -14.80
N GLU A 50 -9.05 -1.33 -15.21
CA GLU A 50 -8.91 -2.59 -14.49
C GLU A 50 -8.33 -2.36 -13.09
N LEU A 51 -7.34 -1.49 -12.98
CA LEU A 51 -6.71 -1.19 -11.70
C LEU A 51 -7.66 -0.43 -10.77
N GLU A 52 -8.49 0.46 -11.30
CA GLU A 52 -9.49 1.14 -10.49
C GLU A 52 -10.46 0.16 -9.85
N SER A 53 -10.87 -0.88 -10.59
CA SER A 53 -11.77 -1.89 -10.04
C SER A 53 -11.07 -2.76 -8.99
N GLU A 54 -9.76 -2.88 -9.06
CA GLU A 54 -8.98 -3.66 -8.08
C GLU A 54 -8.47 -2.84 -6.91
N THR A 55 -8.59 -1.51 -6.98
CA THR A 55 -8.05 -0.62 -5.96
C THR A 55 -8.61 -0.93 -4.57
N GLU A 56 -9.89 -1.23 -4.45
CA GLU A 56 -10.48 -1.58 -3.17
C GLU A 56 -9.85 -2.82 -2.56
N ASN A 57 -9.53 -3.80 -3.39
CA ASN A 57 -8.85 -5.02 -2.93
C ASN A 57 -7.45 -4.70 -2.42
N TYR A 58 -6.72 -3.83 -3.14
CA TYR A 58 -5.37 -3.44 -2.71
C TYR A 58 -5.40 -2.66 -1.40
N ILE A 59 -6.38 -1.77 -1.25
CA ILE A 59 -6.54 -1.02 0.00
C ILE A 59 -6.82 -1.98 1.16
N ARG A 60 -7.69 -2.94 0.96
CA ARG A 60 -8.01 -3.92 1.99
C ARG A 60 -6.78 -4.77 2.34
N GLU A 61 -6.05 -5.25 1.34
CA GLU A 61 -4.83 -6.03 1.59
C GLU A 61 -3.79 -5.22 2.34
N ALA A 62 -3.61 -3.95 1.97
CA ALA A 62 -2.66 -3.07 2.64
C ALA A 62 -3.07 -2.82 4.09
N THR A 63 -4.36 -2.62 4.33
CA THR A 63 -4.90 -2.43 5.67
C THR A 63 -4.67 -3.67 6.53
N GLU A 64 -4.94 -4.84 5.99
CA GLU A 64 -4.72 -6.11 6.69
C GLU A 64 -3.23 -6.30 7.00
N PHE A 65 -2.37 -5.95 6.06
CA PHE A 65 -0.93 -6.01 6.27
C PHE A 65 -0.51 -5.11 7.42
N TYR A 66 -0.99 -3.88 7.42
CA TYR A 66 -0.68 -2.91 8.47
C TYR A 66 -1.17 -3.40 9.83
N ASP A 67 -2.39 -3.92 9.90
CA ASP A 67 -2.95 -4.44 11.14
C ASP A 67 -2.10 -5.58 11.70
N ARG A 68 -1.62 -6.46 10.84
CA ARG A 68 -0.76 -7.57 11.27
C ARG A 68 0.59 -7.06 11.79
N GLU A 69 1.16 -6.06 11.14
CA GLU A 69 2.43 -5.49 11.58
C GLU A 69 2.29 -4.80 12.93
N VAL A 70 1.21 -4.05 13.14
CA VAL A 70 0.94 -3.40 14.42
C VAL A 70 0.74 -4.45 15.51
N ALA A 71 0.01 -5.51 15.22
CA ALA A 71 -0.21 -6.59 16.17
C ALA A 71 1.10 -7.27 16.58
N ARG A 72 2.03 -7.44 15.65
CA ARG A 72 3.33 -8.02 15.95
C ARG A 72 4.11 -7.15 16.95
N TYR A 73 4.09 -5.85 16.76
CA TYR A 73 4.80 -4.93 17.65
C TYR A 73 4.16 -4.85 19.03
N ASN A 74 2.85 -5.05 19.11
CA ASN A 74 2.12 -4.97 20.36
C ASN A 74 2.11 -6.27 21.15
N ASP A 75 2.57 -7.35 20.56
CA ASP A 75 2.51 -8.70 21.12
C ASP A 75 3.75 -9.06 21.95
N ASP A 76 4.57 -8.10 22.23
CA ASP A 76 5.77 -8.31 23.06
C ASP A 76 5.48 -8.24 24.56
#